data_7083fb472bcbd7b1b80c464e199b72df
#
_entry.id   7083fb472bcbd7b1b80c464e199b72df
#
_cell.length_a   1.000
_cell.length_b   1.000
_cell.length_c   1.000
_cell.angle_alpha   90.00
_cell.angle_beta   90.00
_cell.angle_gamma   90.00
#
_symmetry.space_group_name_H-M   'P 1'
#
loop_
_entity.id
_entity.type
_entity.pdbx_description
1 polymer ?
#
loop_
_entity_poly.entity_id
_entity_poly.type
_entity_poly.pdbx_seq_one_letter_code
_entity_poly.pdbx_strand_id
1 'polypeptide(L)'
;MKTITEFLAELCSLDIKLWVEDNRLRCSAPKNVITPAIREELARRKQDILNLISNNNSVLDFDQQLISSIPRAENLPLSFAQQRLWFLAQLEPDSSSYNISVAVKLQGKLNLAALQQSFQEIINRHEALRTSFQTVDGQPIQIIAPSLDFAISIISLHECSLWEQEKQIRHLTTQAAQQPFDLTKSPLLRVNLVQLHPEEYIILLTIHHIVSDAWSMGILVEEFVALYSAFCQGKPSPFAELPIQYADFAVWQRQWLQGERLQTQLNYWKQKLGNIHPQLKFPRQAVNSMNETTQGAEKSFTLSQELSKAIYVLSRQEGVTLFMTLLAAFEVLLYCFTGTLDIRVGSPIANRNRVEIEKLIGFFVNTLVLRIDLSGNPSFRELLARSRQVTLEAYAHQDLPFEKLVEELQPQRSLNNHPLYQAWFVLDNNPMPQLQLPDLILTPFEIETRTVRHDLLLSMWETSAGIQGYFEYKTHLFDKPSIYRLIEHFQVIIQHVVAKPEIKLQEIVELLNQIDREQQQIKKNNLQATERQKLTIAKRRAVRNI
;
A
#
# COMPACT_ATOMS: atom_id res chain seq x y z
N MET A 1 9.09 34.27 -4.80
CA MET A 1 9.24 33.85 -3.38
C MET A 1 8.05 32.99 -3.06
N LYS A 2 8.27 31.76 -2.55
CA LYS A 2 7.17 30.89 -2.10
C LYS A 2 6.37 31.60 -1.00
N THR A 3 5.05 31.48 -1.03
CA THR A 3 4.21 31.93 0.09
C THR A 3 4.50 31.09 1.33
N ILE A 4 4.13 31.57 2.51
CA ILE A 4 4.34 30.82 3.76
C ILE A 4 3.52 29.50 3.76
N THR A 5 2.33 29.52 3.17
CA THR A 5 1.45 28.36 3.04
C THR A 5 2.06 27.28 2.14
N GLU A 6 2.67 27.69 1.01
CA GLU A 6 3.41 26.77 0.13
C GLU A 6 4.63 26.16 0.81
N PHE A 7 5.32 26.94 1.65
CA PHE A 7 6.46 26.44 2.41
C PHE A 7 6.04 25.44 3.50
N LEU A 8 4.96 25.71 4.22
CA LEU A 8 4.41 24.78 5.21
C LEU A 8 3.91 23.46 4.56
N ALA A 9 3.27 23.55 3.39
CA ALA A 9 2.87 22.37 2.63
C ALA A 9 4.08 21.54 2.16
N GLU A 10 5.18 22.20 1.78
CA GLU A 10 6.44 21.52 1.44
C GLU A 10 7.05 20.81 2.65
N LEU A 11 7.05 21.42 3.83
CA LEU A 11 7.53 20.80 5.06
C LEU A 11 6.70 19.57 5.45
N CYS A 12 5.39 19.67 5.32
CA CYS A 12 4.49 18.52 5.53
C CYS A 12 4.78 17.38 4.55
N SER A 13 5.04 17.69 3.26
CA SER A 13 5.38 16.67 2.26
C SER A 13 6.72 15.95 2.51
N LEU A 14 7.60 16.58 3.33
CA LEU A 14 8.87 16.04 3.77
C LEU A 14 8.77 15.37 5.15
N ASP A 15 7.55 15.16 5.65
CA ASP A 15 7.27 14.66 7.00
C ASP A 15 7.93 15.48 8.12
N ILE A 16 8.10 16.80 7.88
CA ILE A 16 8.59 17.74 8.87
C ILE A 16 7.39 18.31 9.61
N LYS A 17 7.22 17.94 10.87
CA LYS A 17 6.15 18.42 11.76
C LYS A 17 6.64 19.67 12.51
N LEU A 18 5.82 20.71 12.53
CA LEU A 18 6.07 21.94 13.26
C LEU A 18 5.01 22.15 14.34
N TRP A 19 5.42 22.56 15.55
CA TRP A 19 4.52 22.96 16.62
C TRP A 19 5.11 24.09 17.46
N VAL A 20 4.28 24.74 18.25
CA VAL A 20 4.70 25.79 19.18
C VAL A 20 4.64 25.24 20.60
N GLU A 21 5.76 25.32 21.32
CA GLU A 21 5.90 24.92 22.71
C GLU A 21 6.65 26.02 23.46
N ASP A 22 6.09 26.52 24.55
CA ASP A 22 6.65 27.64 25.35
C ASP A 22 7.05 28.88 24.51
N ASN A 23 6.20 29.27 23.56
CA ASN A 23 6.42 30.35 22.61
C ASN A 23 7.67 30.14 21.71
N ARG A 24 8.09 28.89 21.52
CA ARG A 24 9.20 28.50 20.64
C ARG A 24 8.71 27.54 19.56
N LEU A 25 9.15 27.81 18.33
CA LEU A 25 8.89 26.88 17.22
C LEU A 25 9.75 25.62 17.40
N ARG A 26 9.10 24.47 17.49
CA ARG A 26 9.71 23.14 17.52
C ARG A 26 9.48 22.45 16.19
N CYS A 27 10.38 21.56 15.82
CA CYS A 27 10.20 20.71 14.63
C CYS A 27 10.65 19.29 14.93
N SER A 28 9.94 18.32 14.33
CA SER A 28 10.34 16.92 14.23
C SER A 28 10.45 16.56 12.75
N ALA A 29 11.47 15.81 12.38
CA ALA A 29 11.70 15.38 11.00
C ALA A 29 12.45 14.05 10.98
N PRO A 30 12.27 13.23 9.93
CA PRO A 30 13.09 12.06 9.69
C PRO A 30 14.57 12.40 9.59
N LYS A 31 15.46 11.45 9.89
CA LYS A 31 16.91 11.66 9.82
C LYS A 31 17.32 12.16 8.42
N ASN A 32 18.12 13.22 8.38
CA ASN A 32 18.70 13.85 7.17
C ASN A 32 17.72 14.59 6.23
N VAL A 33 16.46 14.80 6.60
CA VAL A 33 15.48 15.54 5.79
C VAL A 33 15.65 17.06 5.94
N ILE A 34 16.04 17.57 7.12
CA ILE A 34 16.28 19.00 7.33
C ILE A 34 17.60 19.41 6.67
N THR A 35 17.51 19.88 5.44
CA THR A 35 18.66 20.44 4.72
C THR A 35 19.07 21.81 5.30
N PRO A 36 20.32 22.29 5.05
CA PRO A 36 20.72 23.65 5.42
C PRO A 36 19.77 24.72 4.89
N ALA A 37 19.28 24.57 3.65
CA ALA A 37 18.33 25.48 3.03
C ALA A 37 16.97 25.52 3.75
N ILE A 38 16.42 24.36 4.13
CA ILE A 38 15.17 24.27 4.91
C ILE A 38 15.38 24.90 6.30
N ARG A 39 16.53 24.69 6.93
CA ARG A 39 16.84 25.27 8.24
C ARG A 39 16.94 26.79 8.18
N GLU A 40 17.57 27.32 7.16
CA GLU A 40 17.71 28.77 6.95
C GLU A 40 16.34 29.41 6.66
N GLU A 41 15.51 28.77 5.83
CA GLU A 41 14.16 29.24 5.51
C GLU A 41 13.23 29.17 6.73
N LEU A 42 13.30 28.12 7.54
CA LEU A 42 12.60 28.02 8.83
C LEU A 42 13.04 29.13 9.80
N ALA A 43 14.34 29.43 9.87
CA ALA A 43 14.86 30.50 10.72
C ALA A 43 14.40 31.88 10.22
N ARG A 44 14.43 32.12 8.91
CA ARG A 44 14.00 33.38 8.28
C ARG A 44 12.53 33.65 8.50
N ARG A 45 11.67 32.62 8.37
CA ARG A 45 10.21 32.74 8.49
C ARG A 45 9.68 32.40 9.88
N LYS A 46 10.57 32.23 10.86
CA LYS A 46 10.19 31.79 12.20
C LYS A 46 9.07 32.64 12.81
N GLN A 47 9.20 33.99 12.70
CA GLN A 47 8.21 34.89 13.28
C GLN A 47 6.86 34.84 12.53
N ASP A 48 6.90 34.71 11.22
CA ASP A 48 5.70 34.59 10.40
C ASP A 48 4.99 33.27 10.66
N ILE A 49 5.75 32.16 10.84
CA ILE A 49 5.22 30.85 11.21
C ILE A 49 4.63 30.89 12.63
N LEU A 50 5.34 31.49 13.61
CA LEU A 50 4.80 31.68 14.95
C LEU A 50 3.53 32.53 14.95
N ASN A 51 3.49 33.64 14.20
CA ASN A 51 2.33 34.50 14.08
C ASN A 51 1.16 33.75 13.39
N LEU A 52 1.45 32.93 12.38
CA LEU A 52 0.45 32.15 11.67
C LEU A 52 -0.14 31.06 12.58
N ILE A 53 0.70 30.38 13.35
CA ILE A 53 0.27 29.37 14.32
C ILE A 53 -0.40 30.04 15.54
N SER A 54 0.08 31.20 16.00
CA SER A 54 -0.49 31.89 17.17
C SER A 54 -1.71 32.77 16.84
N ASN A 55 -1.76 33.43 15.67
CA ASN A 55 -2.89 34.27 15.26
C ASN A 55 -4.05 33.46 14.66
N ASN A 56 -3.81 32.23 14.23
CA ASN A 56 -4.86 31.30 13.84
C ASN A 56 -5.61 30.66 15.02
N ASN A 57 -5.30 31.02 16.25
CA ASN A 57 -6.07 30.56 17.42
C ASN A 57 -7.56 30.97 17.41
N SER A 58 -7.98 31.86 16.52
CA SER A 58 -9.42 32.18 16.31
C SER A 58 -10.06 31.45 15.10
N VAL A 59 -9.23 30.86 14.20
CA VAL A 59 -9.70 30.03 13.06
C VAL A 59 -9.26 28.57 13.24
N LEU A 60 -8.26 28.29 14.09
CA LEU A 60 -7.71 26.97 14.40
C LEU A 60 -8.47 26.22 15.51
N ASP A 61 -9.43 26.86 16.18
CA ASP A 61 -10.23 26.20 17.23
C ASP A 61 -11.09 25.03 16.69
N PHE A 62 -11.30 24.96 15.38
CA PHE A 62 -11.97 23.82 14.73
C PHE A 62 -11.01 22.72 14.24
N ASP A 63 -9.72 23.01 13.99
CA ASP A 63 -8.74 21.99 13.55
C ASP A 63 -8.10 21.23 14.71
N GLN A 64 -8.21 21.71 15.93
CA GLN A 64 -7.68 21.10 17.17
C GLN A 64 -8.74 20.34 17.98
N GLN A 65 -9.82 19.89 17.40
CA GLN A 65 -10.70 18.99 18.13
C GLN A 65 -9.96 17.65 18.33
N LEU A 66 -9.32 17.53 19.49
CA LEU A 66 -8.65 16.30 19.92
C LEU A 66 -9.61 15.12 19.84
N ILE A 67 -9.13 14.01 19.34
CA ILE A 67 -9.90 12.77 19.41
C ILE A 67 -9.93 12.34 20.87
N SER A 68 -11.10 12.38 21.48
CA SER A 68 -11.30 11.98 22.87
C SER A 68 -12.01 10.65 22.97
N SER A 69 -11.74 9.92 24.05
CA SER A 69 -12.46 8.69 24.35
C SER A 69 -13.94 8.99 24.58
N ILE A 70 -14.80 8.16 23.99
CA ILE A 70 -16.26 8.24 24.12
C ILE A 70 -16.80 7.03 24.88
N PRO A 71 -17.98 7.15 25.54
CA PRO A 71 -18.65 5.98 26.12
C PRO A 71 -18.94 4.92 25.08
N ARG A 72 -18.78 3.65 25.43
CA ARG A 72 -19.15 2.50 24.58
C ARG A 72 -20.66 2.28 24.63
N ALA A 73 -21.38 3.25 24.06
CA ALA A 73 -22.82 3.19 23.93
C ALA A 73 -23.26 2.15 22.90
N GLU A 74 -24.54 1.78 22.92
CA GLU A 74 -25.20 1.07 21.84
C GLU A 74 -25.16 1.93 20.56
N ASN A 75 -24.95 1.32 19.40
CA ASN A 75 -24.97 1.97 18.07
C ASN A 75 -23.76 2.87 17.73
N LEU A 76 -22.54 2.41 17.96
CA LEU A 76 -21.33 3.10 17.49
C LEU A 76 -21.25 3.07 15.95
N PRO A 77 -21.13 4.24 15.27
CA PRO A 77 -21.08 4.27 13.81
C PRO A 77 -19.76 3.73 13.27
N LEU A 78 -19.78 3.17 12.07
CA LEU A 78 -18.58 2.81 11.33
C LEU A 78 -17.86 4.09 10.83
N SER A 79 -16.53 4.03 10.69
CA SER A 79 -15.82 5.01 9.86
C SER A 79 -16.30 4.94 8.41
N PHE A 80 -16.01 5.96 7.59
CA PHE A 80 -16.39 5.90 6.17
C PHE A 80 -15.71 4.71 5.46
N ALA A 81 -14.44 4.46 5.74
CA ALA A 81 -13.71 3.33 5.17
C ALA A 81 -14.30 1.98 5.59
N GLN A 82 -14.64 1.80 6.86
CA GLN A 82 -15.33 0.59 7.33
C GLN A 82 -16.70 0.41 6.68
N GLN A 83 -17.48 1.48 6.52
CA GLN A 83 -18.80 1.41 5.90
C GLN A 83 -18.73 0.88 4.48
N ARG A 84 -17.71 1.27 3.71
CA ARG A 84 -17.48 0.70 2.37
C ARG A 84 -17.21 -0.78 2.42
N LEU A 85 -16.27 -1.24 3.25
CA LEU A 85 -15.94 -2.65 3.35
C LEU A 85 -17.12 -3.49 3.84
N TRP A 86 -17.89 -2.96 4.78
CA TRP A 86 -19.14 -3.58 5.22
C TRP A 86 -20.13 -3.75 4.06
N PHE A 87 -20.34 -2.68 3.27
CA PHE A 87 -21.23 -2.74 2.11
C PHE A 87 -20.77 -3.76 1.07
N LEU A 88 -19.47 -3.78 0.75
CA LEU A 88 -18.89 -4.75 -0.20
C LEU A 88 -19.03 -6.19 0.31
N ALA A 89 -18.84 -6.43 1.60
CA ALA A 89 -19.03 -7.75 2.20
C ALA A 89 -20.51 -8.21 2.15
N GLN A 90 -21.48 -7.29 2.16
CA GLN A 90 -22.88 -7.64 1.95
C GLN A 90 -23.20 -8.01 0.49
N LEU A 91 -22.49 -7.42 -0.48
CA LEU A 91 -22.65 -7.74 -1.91
C LEU A 91 -21.96 -9.05 -2.28
N GLU A 92 -20.80 -9.33 -1.67
CA GLU A 92 -19.97 -10.52 -1.95
C GLU A 92 -19.57 -11.21 -0.64
N PRO A 93 -20.50 -11.93 0.03
CA PRO A 93 -20.25 -12.52 1.35
C PRO A 93 -19.12 -13.55 1.38
N ASP A 94 -18.89 -14.25 0.26
CA ASP A 94 -17.86 -15.27 0.12
C ASP A 94 -16.51 -14.72 -0.37
N SER A 95 -16.37 -13.40 -0.47
CA SER A 95 -15.14 -12.76 -0.95
C SER A 95 -14.05 -12.75 0.12
N SER A 96 -12.86 -13.21 -0.25
CA SER A 96 -11.64 -13.08 0.56
C SER A 96 -10.76 -11.90 0.14
N SER A 97 -11.24 -11.04 -0.76
CA SER A 97 -10.44 -9.97 -1.38
C SER A 97 -9.89 -8.95 -0.38
N TYR A 98 -10.49 -8.85 0.80
CA TYR A 98 -10.05 -7.96 1.88
C TYR A 98 -9.37 -8.69 3.04
N ASN A 99 -8.93 -9.93 2.83
CA ASN A 99 -8.04 -10.62 3.76
C ASN A 99 -6.61 -10.11 3.58
N ILE A 100 -5.96 -9.78 4.69
CA ILE A 100 -4.52 -9.53 4.78
C ILE A 100 -3.93 -10.79 5.38
N SER A 101 -3.10 -11.51 4.62
CA SER A 101 -2.51 -12.77 5.07
C SER A 101 -1.00 -12.68 5.07
N VAL A 102 -0.38 -13.10 6.16
CA VAL A 102 1.08 -13.13 6.35
C VAL A 102 1.47 -14.50 6.85
N ALA A 103 2.56 -15.05 6.31
CA ALA A 103 3.18 -16.26 6.81
C ALA A 103 4.64 -16.00 7.20
N VAL A 104 5.04 -16.54 8.35
CA VAL A 104 6.40 -16.43 8.86
C VAL A 104 6.87 -17.79 9.34
N LYS A 105 8.02 -18.22 8.85
CA LYS A 105 8.69 -19.43 9.33
C LYS A 105 9.48 -19.09 10.59
N LEU A 106 9.31 -19.90 11.62
CA LEU A 106 9.99 -19.79 12.90
C LEU A 106 10.91 -21.00 13.09
N GLN A 107 12.16 -20.76 13.42
CA GLN A 107 13.14 -21.80 13.74
C GLN A 107 13.74 -21.54 15.12
N GLY A 108 13.66 -22.54 16.02
CA GLY A 108 14.15 -22.47 17.39
C GLY A 108 13.10 -22.85 18.43
N LYS A 109 13.40 -22.57 19.69
CA LYS A 109 12.56 -22.96 20.85
C LYS A 109 11.38 -21.99 21.03
N LEU A 110 10.24 -22.35 20.49
CA LEU A 110 9.01 -21.57 20.62
C LEU A 110 8.34 -21.78 21.98
N ASN A 111 8.09 -20.69 22.72
CA ASN A 111 7.26 -20.71 23.92
C ASN A 111 5.79 -20.51 23.53
N LEU A 112 5.03 -21.59 23.44
CA LEU A 112 3.61 -21.58 23.06
C LEU A 112 2.73 -20.78 24.03
N ALA A 113 3.03 -20.80 25.33
CA ALA A 113 2.26 -20.05 26.33
C ALA A 113 2.47 -18.53 26.13
N ALA A 114 3.72 -18.10 25.94
CA ALA A 114 4.04 -16.70 25.65
C ALA A 114 3.45 -16.24 24.32
N LEU A 115 3.46 -17.10 23.28
CA LEU A 115 2.83 -16.83 21.99
C LEU A 115 1.32 -16.59 22.15
N GLN A 116 0.62 -17.50 22.81
CA GLN A 116 -0.82 -17.40 23.07
C GLN A 116 -1.16 -16.15 23.88
N GLN A 117 -0.40 -15.88 24.94
CA GLN A 117 -0.59 -14.73 25.82
C GLN A 117 -0.36 -13.40 25.08
N SER A 118 0.61 -13.35 24.15
CA SER A 118 0.90 -12.15 23.36
C SER A 118 -0.25 -11.77 22.45
N PHE A 119 -0.84 -12.71 21.71
CA PHE A 119 -2.00 -12.43 20.89
C PHE A 119 -3.24 -12.06 21.71
N GLN A 120 -3.45 -12.73 22.84
CA GLN A 120 -4.54 -12.41 23.77
C GLN A 120 -4.42 -10.96 24.26
N GLU A 121 -3.22 -10.53 24.65
CA GLU A 121 -2.96 -9.17 25.13
C GLU A 121 -3.19 -8.12 24.03
N ILE A 122 -2.73 -8.36 22.79
CA ILE A 122 -2.98 -7.47 21.66
C ILE A 122 -4.48 -7.31 21.40
N ILE A 123 -5.25 -8.41 21.45
CA ILE A 123 -6.71 -8.38 21.25
C ILE A 123 -7.41 -7.63 22.38
N ASN A 124 -6.96 -7.82 23.62
CA ASN A 124 -7.49 -7.08 24.76
C ASN A 124 -7.23 -5.57 24.64
N ARG A 125 -6.01 -5.21 24.22
CA ARG A 125 -5.53 -3.85 24.09
C ARG A 125 -6.23 -3.06 22.98
N HIS A 126 -6.51 -3.68 21.83
CA HIS A 126 -7.09 -3.05 20.64
C HIS A 126 -8.54 -3.47 20.43
N GLU A 127 -9.48 -2.58 20.74
CA GLU A 127 -10.92 -2.84 20.57
C GLU A 127 -11.29 -3.23 19.14
N ALA A 128 -10.61 -2.70 18.13
CA ALA A 128 -10.84 -3.04 16.73
C ALA A 128 -10.76 -4.55 16.47
N LEU A 129 -9.87 -5.28 17.15
CA LEU A 129 -9.69 -6.73 16.95
C LEU A 129 -10.79 -7.58 17.58
N ARG A 130 -11.59 -7.02 18.50
CA ARG A 130 -12.75 -7.66 19.12
C ARG A 130 -14.07 -6.99 18.72
N THR A 131 -14.04 -6.26 17.60
CA THR A 131 -15.20 -5.59 17.01
C THR A 131 -15.85 -6.48 15.96
N SER A 132 -17.16 -6.56 15.97
CA SER A 132 -17.99 -7.10 14.90
C SER A 132 -18.93 -6.00 14.36
N PHE A 133 -19.59 -6.27 13.23
CA PHE A 133 -20.41 -5.29 12.53
C PHE A 133 -21.81 -5.85 12.31
N GLN A 134 -22.83 -5.04 12.51
CA GLN A 134 -24.22 -5.43 12.30
C GLN A 134 -25.01 -4.25 11.72
N THR A 135 -26.19 -4.55 11.18
CA THR A 135 -27.15 -3.53 10.74
C THR A 135 -28.28 -3.47 11.76
N VAL A 136 -28.50 -2.29 12.36
CA VAL A 136 -29.62 -2.00 13.28
C VAL A 136 -30.38 -0.83 12.71
N ASP A 137 -31.69 -0.95 12.57
CA ASP A 137 -32.57 0.07 11.98
C ASP A 137 -32.07 0.61 10.62
N GLY A 138 -31.51 -0.29 9.79
CA GLY A 138 -30.97 0.05 8.48
C GLY A 138 -29.60 0.77 8.50
N GLN A 139 -29.00 0.98 9.66
CA GLN A 139 -27.70 1.61 9.81
C GLN A 139 -26.65 0.59 10.26
N PRO A 140 -25.45 0.57 9.62
CA PRO A 140 -24.36 -0.27 10.07
C PRO A 140 -23.72 0.29 11.35
N ILE A 141 -23.50 -0.59 12.33
CA ILE A 141 -22.92 -0.25 13.63
C ILE A 141 -21.74 -1.17 13.97
N GLN A 142 -20.86 -0.67 14.83
CA GLN A 142 -19.79 -1.45 15.48
C GLN A 142 -20.30 -2.00 16.81
N ILE A 143 -20.05 -3.30 17.05
CA ILE A 143 -20.30 -3.97 18.32
C ILE A 143 -18.96 -4.43 18.87
N ILE A 144 -18.56 -3.87 20.00
CA ILE A 144 -17.29 -4.14 20.65
C ILE A 144 -17.53 -5.13 21.80
N ALA A 145 -16.98 -6.33 21.69
CA ALA A 145 -17.05 -7.29 22.79
C ALA A 145 -16.21 -6.79 23.98
N PRO A 146 -16.73 -6.86 25.21
CA PRO A 146 -15.97 -6.41 26.41
C PRO A 146 -14.73 -7.25 26.66
N SER A 147 -14.77 -8.53 26.34
CA SER A 147 -13.66 -9.47 26.36
C SER A 147 -13.84 -10.51 25.25
N LEU A 148 -12.74 -11.14 24.85
CA LEU A 148 -12.76 -12.18 23.84
C LEU A 148 -11.64 -13.18 24.14
N ASP A 149 -12.00 -14.45 24.33
CA ASP A 149 -11.01 -15.53 24.46
C ASP A 149 -10.52 -15.93 23.09
N PHE A 150 -9.23 -15.79 22.88
CA PHE A 150 -8.58 -16.08 21.59
C PHE A 150 -7.73 -17.35 21.72
N ALA A 151 -7.85 -18.25 20.76
CA ALA A 151 -7.05 -19.47 20.71
C ALA A 151 -6.31 -19.60 19.39
N ILE A 152 -5.02 -19.89 19.45
CA ILE A 152 -4.20 -20.22 18.29
C ILE A 152 -4.49 -21.66 17.89
N SER A 153 -4.83 -21.87 16.63
CA SER A 153 -5.01 -23.23 16.08
C SER A 153 -3.64 -23.86 15.80
N ILE A 154 -3.36 -25.01 16.39
CA ILE A 154 -2.09 -25.72 16.21
C ILE A 154 -2.33 -26.92 15.31
N ILE A 155 -1.58 -27.01 14.20
CA ILE A 155 -1.65 -28.06 13.20
C ILE A 155 -0.28 -28.76 13.16
N SER A 156 -0.22 -30.03 13.50
CA SER A 156 1.04 -30.79 13.46
C SER A 156 1.19 -31.54 12.14
N LEU A 157 2.30 -31.31 11.46
CA LEU A 157 2.71 -32.02 10.24
C LEU A 157 4.03 -32.79 10.44
N HIS A 158 4.52 -32.91 11.67
CA HIS A 158 5.86 -33.43 11.95
C HIS A 158 6.02 -34.93 11.58
N GLU A 159 4.92 -35.68 11.52
CA GLU A 159 4.92 -37.10 11.12
C GLU A 159 4.78 -37.29 9.59
N CYS A 160 4.49 -36.21 8.85
CA CYS A 160 4.34 -36.27 7.41
C CYS A 160 5.70 -36.33 6.69
N SER A 161 5.74 -36.97 5.52
CA SER A 161 6.90 -36.88 4.62
C SER A 161 7.10 -35.45 4.14
N LEU A 162 8.33 -35.07 3.74
CA LEU A 162 8.64 -33.73 3.23
C LEU A 162 7.73 -33.31 2.07
N TRP A 163 7.40 -34.23 1.18
CA TRP A 163 6.50 -33.97 0.04
C TRP A 163 5.06 -33.67 0.52
N GLU A 164 4.58 -34.43 1.50
CA GLU A 164 3.24 -34.19 2.09
C GLU A 164 3.22 -32.89 2.89
N GLN A 165 4.28 -32.59 3.65
CA GLN A 165 4.40 -31.30 4.34
C GLN A 165 4.28 -30.13 3.36
N GLU A 166 5.06 -30.14 2.25
CA GLU A 166 5.02 -29.09 1.24
C GLU A 166 3.62 -28.93 0.64
N LYS A 167 2.96 -30.05 0.30
CA LYS A 167 1.58 -30.04 -0.21
C LYS A 167 0.60 -29.47 0.82
N GLN A 168 0.69 -29.88 2.08
CA GLN A 168 -0.20 -29.41 3.15
C GLN A 168 0.05 -27.94 3.48
N ILE A 169 1.30 -27.46 3.52
CA ILE A 169 1.64 -26.07 3.73
C ILE A 169 1.01 -25.19 2.64
N ARG A 170 1.16 -25.55 1.36
CA ARG A 170 0.52 -24.83 0.25
C ARG A 170 -1.00 -24.79 0.38
N HIS A 171 -1.59 -25.90 0.78
CA HIS A 171 -3.04 -25.97 1.01
C HIS A 171 -3.47 -25.06 2.16
N LEU A 172 -2.82 -25.14 3.32
CA LEU A 172 -3.14 -24.37 4.52
C LEU A 172 -2.93 -22.87 4.31
N THR A 173 -1.85 -22.47 3.64
CA THR A 173 -1.58 -21.05 3.32
C THR A 173 -2.63 -20.49 2.36
N THR A 174 -2.99 -21.25 1.32
CA THR A 174 -4.03 -20.86 0.38
C THR A 174 -5.41 -20.80 1.07
N GLN A 175 -5.73 -21.78 1.88
CA GLN A 175 -6.99 -21.83 2.64
C GLN A 175 -7.07 -20.64 3.62
N ALA A 176 -6.02 -20.38 4.40
CA ALA A 176 -5.98 -19.26 5.33
C ALA A 176 -6.22 -17.92 4.64
N ALA A 177 -5.60 -17.70 3.47
CA ALA A 177 -5.76 -16.48 2.69
C ALA A 177 -7.16 -16.35 2.06
N GLN A 178 -7.74 -17.45 1.58
CA GLN A 178 -9.00 -17.46 0.81
C GLN A 178 -10.25 -17.69 1.64
N GLN A 179 -10.13 -18.10 2.91
CA GLN A 179 -11.30 -18.31 3.76
C GLN A 179 -11.94 -16.97 4.13
N PRO A 180 -13.22 -16.71 3.75
CA PRO A 180 -13.87 -15.43 4.05
C PRO A 180 -14.08 -15.24 5.55
N PHE A 181 -14.22 -13.98 5.97
CA PHE A 181 -14.65 -13.62 7.33
C PHE A 181 -16.14 -13.30 7.34
N ASP A 182 -16.84 -13.81 8.34
CA ASP A 182 -18.18 -13.34 8.71
C ASP A 182 -18.01 -12.09 9.59
N LEU A 183 -18.23 -10.92 9.01
CA LEU A 183 -18.03 -9.64 9.71
C LEU A 183 -18.99 -9.44 10.89
N THR A 184 -20.05 -10.25 11.00
CA THR A 184 -20.97 -10.20 12.15
C THR A 184 -20.40 -10.88 13.40
N LYS A 185 -19.24 -11.54 13.30
CA LYS A 185 -18.58 -12.30 14.37
C LYS A 185 -17.15 -11.85 14.59
N SER A 186 -16.80 -11.52 15.82
CA SER A 186 -15.43 -11.30 16.24
C SER A 186 -14.79 -12.60 16.76
N PRO A 187 -13.46 -12.78 16.67
CA PRO A 187 -12.47 -11.87 16.12
C PRO A 187 -12.38 -11.92 14.59
N LEU A 188 -12.03 -10.79 13.99
CA LEU A 188 -11.71 -10.72 12.55
C LEU A 188 -10.20 -10.93 12.30
N LEU A 189 -9.63 -11.78 13.11
CA LEU A 189 -8.23 -12.22 13.11
C LEU A 189 -8.20 -13.74 13.32
N ARG A 190 -7.38 -14.45 12.53
CA ARG A 190 -7.07 -15.87 12.69
C ARG A 190 -5.56 -16.06 12.76
N VAL A 191 -5.11 -16.89 13.67
CA VAL A 191 -3.71 -17.30 13.78
C VAL A 191 -3.66 -18.83 13.81
N ASN A 192 -2.92 -19.41 12.85
CA ASN A 192 -2.65 -20.82 12.80
C ASN A 192 -1.14 -21.05 12.95
N LEU A 193 -0.76 -21.99 13.79
CA LEU A 193 0.62 -22.43 13.98
C LEU A 193 0.77 -23.83 13.38
N VAL A 194 1.52 -23.94 12.29
CA VAL A 194 1.83 -25.22 11.64
C VAL A 194 3.18 -25.69 12.14
N GLN A 195 3.20 -26.82 12.85
CA GLN A 195 4.43 -27.44 13.34
C GLN A 195 4.97 -28.43 12.31
N LEU A 196 6.19 -28.18 11.83
CA LEU A 196 6.88 -29.04 10.85
C LEU A 196 7.83 -30.02 11.54
N HIS A 197 8.57 -29.52 12.55
CA HIS A 197 9.49 -30.27 13.41
C HIS A 197 9.44 -29.72 14.84
N PRO A 198 10.07 -30.35 15.84
CA PRO A 198 10.03 -29.87 17.22
C PRO A 198 10.45 -28.42 17.45
N GLU A 199 11.35 -27.89 16.61
CA GLU A 199 11.84 -26.51 16.66
C GLU A 199 11.63 -25.77 15.33
N GLU A 200 10.65 -26.18 14.52
CA GLU A 200 10.37 -25.57 13.23
C GLU A 200 8.86 -25.43 13.01
N TYR A 201 8.42 -24.18 12.81
CA TYR A 201 7.01 -23.83 12.72
C TYR A 201 6.77 -22.84 11.57
N ILE A 202 5.53 -22.78 11.10
CA ILE A 202 5.03 -21.67 10.27
C ILE A 202 3.84 -21.05 11.01
N ILE A 203 3.91 -19.75 11.28
CA ILE A 203 2.77 -18.99 11.76
C ILE A 203 2.05 -18.37 10.56
N LEU A 204 0.75 -18.64 10.46
CA LEU A 204 -0.14 -18.06 9.45
C LEU A 204 -1.07 -17.10 10.16
N LEU A 205 -0.97 -15.82 9.85
CA LEU A 205 -1.84 -14.77 10.38
C LEU A 205 -2.72 -14.26 9.25
N THR A 206 -4.03 -14.24 9.46
CA THR A 206 -5.00 -13.64 8.53
C THR A 206 -5.90 -12.69 9.28
N ILE A 207 -6.02 -11.46 8.81
CA ILE A 207 -6.84 -10.43 9.42
C ILE A 207 -7.69 -9.75 8.33
N HIS A 208 -8.95 -9.41 8.65
CA HIS A 208 -9.78 -8.69 7.70
C HIS A 208 -9.43 -7.19 7.69
N HIS A 209 -9.35 -6.62 6.49
CA HIS A 209 -8.93 -5.23 6.29
C HIS A 209 -9.83 -4.20 7.00
N ILE A 210 -11.10 -4.54 7.31
CA ILE A 210 -12.04 -3.65 8.04
C ILE A 210 -11.56 -3.28 9.46
N VAL A 211 -10.64 -4.07 10.02
CA VAL A 211 -10.05 -3.85 11.36
C VAL A 211 -8.53 -3.64 11.33
N SER A 212 -7.91 -3.60 10.15
CA SER A 212 -6.45 -3.45 10.03
C SER A 212 -6.05 -2.86 8.68
N ASP A 213 -4.87 -2.26 8.63
CA ASP A 213 -4.19 -1.80 7.42
C ASP A 213 -2.68 -2.12 7.50
N ALA A 214 -1.90 -1.74 6.50
CA ALA A 214 -0.46 -2.05 6.47
C ALA A 214 0.30 -1.41 7.65
N TRP A 215 -0.06 -0.18 8.06
CA TRP A 215 0.51 0.47 9.23
C TRP A 215 0.16 -0.28 10.52
N SER A 216 -1.09 -0.69 10.66
CA SER A 216 -1.58 -1.50 11.79
C SER A 216 -0.86 -2.84 11.89
N MET A 217 -0.46 -3.45 10.76
CA MET A 217 0.36 -4.66 10.77
C MET A 217 1.75 -4.39 11.35
N GLY A 218 2.35 -3.24 11.09
CA GLY A 218 3.59 -2.81 11.73
C GLY A 218 3.46 -2.70 13.25
N ILE A 219 2.37 -2.09 13.74
CA ILE A 219 2.06 -1.99 15.18
C ILE A 219 1.88 -3.39 15.79
N LEU A 220 1.11 -4.26 15.13
CA LEU A 220 0.87 -5.63 15.59
C LEU A 220 2.18 -6.39 15.75
N VAL A 221 3.10 -6.27 14.79
CA VAL A 221 4.42 -6.91 14.85
C VAL A 221 5.28 -6.31 15.96
N GLU A 222 5.32 -4.99 16.12
CA GLU A 222 6.08 -4.31 17.18
C GLU A 222 5.59 -4.73 18.57
N GLU A 223 4.27 -4.68 18.78
CA GLU A 223 3.67 -5.10 20.06
C GLU A 223 3.87 -6.59 20.32
N PHE A 224 3.73 -7.43 19.29
CA PHE A 224 3.95 -8.87 19.41
C PHE A 224 5.38 -9.19 19.86
N VAL A 225 6.40 -8.58 19.25
CA VAL A 225 7.81 -8.80 19.60
C VAL A 225 8.08 -8.39 21.05
N ALA A 226 7.56 -7.25 21.48
CA ALA A 226 7.74 -6.76 22.85
C ALA A 226 7.04 -7.63 23.89
N LEU A 227 5.79 -8.04 23.62
CA LEU A 227 4.99 -8.88 24.52
C LEU A 227 5.57 -10.28 24.63
N TYR A 228 5.89 -10.92 23.50
CA TYR A 228 6.49 -12.26 23.51
C TYR A 228 7.80 -12.28 24.29
N SER A 229 8.66 -11.27 24.08
CA SER A 229 9.92 -11.15 24.82
C SER A 229 9.71 -10.95 26.32
N ALA A 230 8.71 -10.16 26.73
CA ALA A 230 8.38 -9.96 28.14
C ALA A 230 7.81 -11.23 28.77
N PHE A 231 6.87 -11.90 28.13
CA PHE A 231 6.22 -13.10 28.63
C PHE A 231 7.15 -14.32 28.70
N CYS A 232 8.09 -14.46 27.76
CA CYS A 232 9.17 -15.45 27.88
C CYS A 232 10.02 -15.27 29.14
N GLN A 233 10.12 -14.02 29.65
CA GLN A 233 10.86 -13.68 30.88
C GLN A 233 9.96 -13.69 32.13
N GLY A 234 8.67 -14.05 32.00
CA GLY A 234 7.70 -13.98 33.08
C GLY A 234 7.35 -12.58 33.57
N LYS A 235 7.59 -11.56 32.73
CA LYS A 235 7.28 -10.16 33.01
C LYS A 235 5.86 -9.80 32.52
N PRO A 236 5.20 -8.80 33.12
CA PRO A 236 3.92 -8.30 32.64
C PRO A 236 4.07 -7.56 31.29
N SER A 237 2.92 -7.21 30.69
CA SER A 237 2.87 -6.36 29.49
C SER A 237 3.65 -5.05 29.69
N PRO A 238 4.55 -4.67 28.76
CA PRO A 238 5.30 -3.42 28.85
C PRO A 238 4.49 -2.19 28.40
N PHE A 239 3.26 -2.38 27.90
CA PHE A 239 2.45 -1.33 27.34
C PHE A 239 1.45 -0.73 28.32
N ALA A 240 1.36 0.60 28.36
CA ALA A 240 0.27 1.31 29.01
C ALA A 240 -1.03 1.22 28.17
N GLU A 241 -2.18 1.43 28.80
CA GLU A 241 -3.46 1.51 28.09
C GLU A 241 -3.45 2.60 27.00
N LEU A 242 -4.20 2.36 25.92
CA LEU A 242 -4.37 3.33 24.86
C LEU A 242 -5.36 4.42 25.30
N PRO A 243 -5.04 5.71 25.10
CA PRO A 243 -5.91 6.81 25.53
C PRO A 243 -7.22 6.87 24.74
N ILE A 244 -7.21 6.38 23.51
CA ILE A 244 -8.36 6.28 22.61
C ILE A 244 -8.33 4.96 21.86
N GLN A 245 -9.43 4.62 21.20
CA GLN A 245 -9.59 3.41 20.40
C GLN A 245 -10.13 3.76 19.01
N TYR A 246 -10.16 2.81 18.08
CA TYR A 246 -10.62 3.05 16.72
C TYR A 246 -12.07 3.59 16.63
N ALA A 247 -12.95 3.14 17.53
CA ALA A 247 -14.32 3.63 17.56
C ALA A 247 -14.41 5.13 17.89
N ASP A 248 -13.50 5.65 18.73
CA ASP A 248 -13.39 7.07 19.03
C ASP A 248 -13.04 7.87 17.77
N PHE A 249 -12.09 7.36 16.98
CA PHE A 249 -11.76 7.95 15.68
C PHE A 249 -12.94 7.91 14.70
N ALA A 250 -13.69 6.81 14.63
CA ALA A 250 -14.82 6.68 13.71
C ALA A 250 -15.92 7.71 14.00
N VAL A 251 -16.22 7.92 15.29
CA VAL A 251 -17.18 8.95 15.71
C VAL A 251 -16.66 10.36 15.43
N TRP A 252 -15.40 10.62 15.83
CA TRP A 252 -14.76 11.90 15.55
C TRP A 252 -14.72 12.21 14.05
N GLN A 253 -14.34 11.27 13.19
CA GLN A 253 -14.29 11.47 11.75
C GLN A 253 -15.63 11.92 11.17
N ARG A 254 -16.72 11.30 11.61
CA ARG A 254 -18.07 11.65 11.15
C ARG A 254 -18.57 13.00 11.63
N GLN A 255 -18.14 13.43 12.82
CA GLN A 255 -18.48 14.76 13.34
C GLN A 255 -17.61 15.84 12.71
N TRP A 256 -16.32 15.54 12.51
CA TRP A 256 -15.34 16.48 12.00
C TRP A 256 -15.51 16.77 10.50
N LEU A 257 -15.82 15.74 9.69
CA LEU A 257 -15.95 15.87 8.23
C LEU A 257 -17.41 16.18 7.83
N GLN A 258 -17.85 17.40 8.12
CA GLN A 258 -19.19 17.89 7.81
C GLN A 258 -19.16 19.35 7.31
N GLY A 259 -20.31 19.85 6.83
CA GLY A 259 -20.52 21.25 6.48
C GLY A 259 -19.51 21.76 5.45
N GLU A 260 -18.97 22.94 5.71
CA GLU A 260 -18.06 23.66 4.81
C GLU A 260 -16.75 22.88 4.56
N ARG A 261 -16.22 22.18 5.58
CA ARG A 261 -15.01 21.37 5.45
C ARG A 261 -15.20 20.25 4.43
N LEU A 262 -16.26 19.48 4.55
CA LEU A 262 -16.60 18.43 3.57
C LEU A 262 -16.79 19.04 2.18
N GLN A 263 -17.48 20.16 2.07
CA GLN A 263 -17.75 20.82 0.78
C GLN A 263 -16.47 21.32 0.11
N THR A 264 -15.52 21.85 0.88
CA THR A 264 -14.21 22.30 0.36
C THR A 264 -13.43 21.13 -0.25
N GLN A 265 -13.34 20.02 0.47
CA GLN A 265 -12.70 18.79 0.00
C GLN A 265 -13.37 18.26 -1.27
N LEU A 266 -14.70 18.16 -1.27
CA LEU A 266 -15.49 17.69 -2.42
C LEU A 266 -15.31 18.59 -3.65
N ASN A 267 -15.33 19.90 -3.48
CA ASN A 267 -15.18 20.85 -4.59
C ASN A 267 -13.83 20.69 -5.28
N TYR A 268 -12.74 20.56 -4.52
CA TYR A 268 -11.41 20.29 -5.08
C TYR A 268 -11.42 19.02 -5.93
N TRP A 269 -11.87 17.90 -5.36
CA TRP A 269 -11.82 16.62 -6.07
C TRP A 269 -12.76 16.58 -7.28
N LYS A 270 -13.94 17.21 -7.21
CA LYS A 270 -14.84 17.37 -8.35
C LYS A 270 -14.18 18.17 -9.49
N GLN A 271 -13.54 19.28 -9.14
CA GLN A 271 -12.81 20.09 -10.13
C GLN A 271 -11.64 19.31 -10.74
N LYS A 272 -10.88 18.59 -9.91
CA LYS A 272 -9.67 17.88 -10.35
C LYS A 272 -9.98 16.67 -11.21
N LEU A 273 -10.97 15.86 -10.83
CA LEU A 273 -11.27 14.61 -11.54
C LEU A 273 -12.33 14.78 -12.62
N GLY A 274 -13.24 15.75 -12.48
CA GLY A 274 -14.31 16.00 -13.44
C GLY A 274 -15.27 14.83 -13.60
N ASN A 275 -16.16 14.93 -14.60
CA ASN A 275 -17.17 13.89 -14.88
C ASN A 275 -16.73 12.86 -15.92
N ILE A 276 -15.59 13.08 -16.58
CA ILE A 276 -15.05 12.18 -17.61
C ILE A 276 -13.99 11.30 -16.96
N HIS A 277 -14.17 9.99 -17.07
CA HIS A 277 -13.25 9.00 -16.51
C HIS A 277 -12.56 8.27 -17.67
N PRO A 278 -11.42 8.79 -18.20
CA PRO A 278 -10.69 8.11 -19.25
C PRO A 278 -10.21 6.74 -18.74
N GLN A 279 -10.50 5.71 -19.52
CA GLN A 279 -10.01 4.37 -19.23
C GLN A 279 -8.65 4.16 -19.88
N LEU A 280 -7.70 3.60 -19.13
CA LEU A 280 -6.45 3.10 -19.68
C LEU A 280 -6.77 1.92 -20.61
N LYS A 281 -6.46 2.06 -21.86
CA LYS A 281 -6.65 0.99 -22.86
C LYS A 281 -5.45 0.06 -22.85
N PHE A 282 -5.37 -0.81 -21.87
CA PHE A 282 -4.36 -1.86 -21.89
C PHE A 282 -4.54 -2.73 -23.14
N PRO A 283 -3.44 -3.09 -23.85
CA PRO A 283 -3.52 -3.97 -25.00
C PRO A 283 -4.10 -5.33 -24.54
N ARG A 284 -5.37 -5.57 -24.83
CA ARG A 284 -6.00 -6.86 -24.55
C ARG A 284 -5.39 -7.90 -25.47
N GLN A 285 -4.75 -8.90 -24.92
CA GLN A 285 -4.51 -10.11 -25.68
C GLN A 285 -5.83 -10.86 -25.84
N ALA A 286 -5.99 -11.53 -26.97
CA ALA A 286 -7.15 -12.37 -27.26
C ALA A 286 -7.14 -13.64 -26.39
N VAL A 287 -7.24 -13.48 -25.08
CA VAL A 287 -7.52 -14.57 -24.16
C VAL A 287 -9.03 -14.75 -24.17
N ASN A 288 -9.48 -15.88 -24.75
CA ASN A 288 -10.87 -16.31 -24.81
C ASN A 288 -11.44 -16.61 -23.42
N SER A 289 -11.53 -15.63 -22.54
CA SER A 289 -12.27 -15.79 -21.29
C SER A 289 -13.36 -14.73 -21.17
N MET A 290 -14.60 -15.18 -21.39
CA MET A 290 -15.81 -14.38 -21.09
C MET A 290 -16.00 -14.12 -19.59
N ASN A 291 -15.12 -14.64 -18.73
CA ASN A 291 -15.17 -14.44 -17.28
C ASN A 291 -14.05 -13.49 -16.87
N GLU A 292 -14.41 -12.25 -16.55
CA GLU A 292 -13.55 -11.34 -15.80
C GLU A 292 -13.27 -11.97 -14.43
N THR A 293 -12.04 -12.46 -14.23
CA THR A 293 -11.64 -13.14 -12.99
C THR A 293 -10.76 -12.21 -12.15
N THR A 294 -10.85 -12.33 -10.84
CA THR A 294 -9.93 -11.68 -9.89
C THR A 294 -8.57 -12.41 -9.81
N GLN A 295 -8.36 -13.41 -10.68
CA GLN A 295 -7.13 -14.18 -10.71
C GLN A 295 -5.95 -13.30 -11.16
N GLY A 296 -4.89 -13.28 -10.36
CA GLY A 296 -3.71 -12.47 -10.60
C GLY A 296 -2.40 -13.23 -10.50
N ALA A 297 -1.36 -12.52 -10.82
CA ALA A 297 0.03 -12.95 -10.63
C ALA A 297 0.89 -11.73 -10.31
N GLU A 298 2.08 -12.00 -9.79
CA GLU A 298 3.07 -10.98 -9.51
C GLU A 298 4.41 -11.31 -10.17
N LYS A 299 5.21 -10.26 -10.37
CA LYS A 299 6.59 -10.37 -10.83
C LYS A 299 7.46 -9.32 -10.19
N SER A 300 8.42 -9.77 -9.39
CA SER A 300 9.38 -8.92 -8.68
C SER A 300 10.56 -8.51 -9.57
N PHE A 301 11.16 -7.37 -9.25
CA PHE A 301 12.38 -6.84 -9.85
C PHE A 301 13.16 -5.99 -8.85
N THR A 302 14.42 -5.68 -9.18
CA THR A 302 15.29 -4.85 -8.35
C THR A 302 15.96 -3.80 -9.23
N LEU A 303 15.97 -2.54 -8.80
CA LEU A 303 16.82 -1.50 -9.36
C LEU A 303 18.19 -1.60 -8.69
N SER A 304 19.27 -1.51 -9.46
CA SER A 304 20.62 -1.59 -8.89
C SER A 304 20.86 -0.47 -7.86
N GLN A 305 21.83 -0.67 -6.98
CA GLN A 305 22.18 0.33 -5.97
C GLN A 305 22.65 1.65 -6.61
N GLU A 306 23.37 1.59 -7.75
CA GLU A 306 23.81 2.76 -8.50
C GLU A 306 22.62 3.53 -9.06
N LEU A 307 21.66 2.82 -9.67
CA LEU A 307 20.46 3.44 -10.22
C LEU A 307 19.57 4.04 -9.12
N SER A 308 19.43 3.33 -8.00
CA SER A 308 18.71 3.84 -6.83
C SER A 308 19.33 5.13 -6.29
N LYS A 309 20.67 5.19 -6.16
CA LYS A 309 21.38 6.42 -5.78
C LYS A 309 21.14 7.56 -6.77
N ALA A 310 21.16 7.26 -8.09
CA ALA A 310 20.91 8.27 -9.11
C ALA A 310 19.48 8.85 -9.02
N ILE A 311 18.47 8.01 -8.72
CA ILE A 311 17.09 8.47 -8.48
C ILE A 311 17.03 9.44 -7.28
N TYR A 312 17.69 9.13 -6.16
CA TYR A 312 17.73 10.03 -5.00
C TYR A 312 18.41 11.36 -5.32
N VAL A 313 19.50 11.33 -6.11
CA VAL A 313 20.18 12.55 -6.54
C VAL A 313 19.26 13.42 -7.39
N LEU A 314 18.60 12.82 -8.39
CA LEU A 314 17.63 13.52 -9.25
C LEU A 314 16.49 14.10 -8.40
N SER A 315 15.89 13.31 -7.52
CA SER A 315 14.77 13.77 -6.67
C SER A 315 15.16 14.99 -5.84
N ARG A 316 16.36 14.98 -5.26
CA ARG A 316 16.88 16.15 -4.50
C ARG A 316 17.14 17.36 -5.38
N GLN A 317 17.71 17.18 -6.56
CA GLN A 317 18.02 18.27 -7.49
C GLN A 317 16.76 18.98 -7.98
N GLU A 318 15.70 18.21 -8.26
CA GLU A 318 14.43 18.72 -8.75
C GLU A 318 13.46 19.13 -7.60
N GLY A 319 13.85 18.94 -6.33
CA GLY A 319 13.04 19.31 -5.16
C GLY A 319 11.76 18.50 -5.03
N VAL A 320 11.81 17.22 -5.41
CA VAL A 320 10.71 16.24 -5.33
C VAL A 320 11.06 15.09 -4.39
N THR A 321 10.05 14.34 -3.95
CA THR A 321 10.25 13.12 -3.15
C THR A 321 10.56 11.92 -4.06
N LEU A 322 11.11 10.85 -3.47
CA LEU A 322 11.28 9.57 -4.16
C LEU A 322 9.95 9.07 -4.75
N PHE A 323 8.86 9.19 -3.98
CA PHE A 323 7.50 8.86 -4.42
C PHE A 323 7.12 9.58 -5.71
N MET A 324 7.29 10.92 -5.75
CA MET A 324 6.95 11.74 -6.92
C MET A 324 7.78 11.36 -8.15
N THR A 325 9.06 11.04 -7.95
CA THR A 325 9.95 10.64 -9.06
C THR A 325 9.55 9.29 -9.64
N LEU A 326 9.30 8.29 -8.79
CA LEU A 326 8.90 6.96 -9.23
C LEU A 326 7.49 6.95 -9.81
N LEU A 327 6.57 7.75 -9.24
CA LEU A 327 5.23 7.95 -9.78
C LEU A 327 5.29 8.54 -11.20
N ALA A 328 6.07 9.62 -11.41
CA ALA A 328 6.24 10.22 -12.74
C ALA A 328 6.79 9.21 -13.76
N ALA A 329 7.77 8.38 -13.37
CA ALA A 329 8.30 7.31 -14.22
C ALA A 329 7.24 6.25 -14.55
N PHE A 330 6.39 5.89 -13.57
CA PHE A 330 5.28 4.96 -13.79
C PHE A 330 4.20 5.55 -14.71
N GLU A 331 3.87 6.82 -14.57
CA GLU A 331 2.92 7.53 -15.43
C GLU A 331 3.43 7.60 -16.90
N VAL A 332 4.74 7.83 -17.10
CA VAL A 332 5.39 7.74 -18.42
C VAL A 332 5.28 6.32 -18.97
N LEU A 333 5.54 5.29 -18.17
CA LEU A 333 5.39 3.88 -18.57
C LEU A 333 3.95 3.59 -19.03
N LEU A 334 2.96 4.01 -18.24
CA LEU A 334 1.54 3.82 -18.57
C LEU A 334 1.18 4.51 -19.90
N TYR A 335 1.68 5.72 -20.14
CA TYR A 335 1.50 6.40 -21.42
C TYR A 335 2.13 5.63 -22.58
N CYS A 336 3.39 5.21 -22.45
CA CYS A 336 4.08 4.44 -23.50
C CYS A 336 3.34 3.14 -23.83
N PHE A 337 2.65 2.55 -22.85
CA PHE A 337 1.94 1.29 -23.02
C PHE A 337 0.52 1.45 -23.53
N THR A 338 -0.19 2.54 -23.19
CA THR A 338 -1.61 2.75 -23.49
C THR A 338 -1.88 3.85 -24.53
N GLY A 339 -0.93 4.75 -24.76
CA GLY A 339 -1.11 5.97 -25.55
C GLY A 339 -2.03 7.02 -24.91
N THR A 340 -2.43 6.82 -23.65
CA THR A 340 -3.36 7.71 -22.95
C THR A 340 -2.60 8.87 -22.31
N LEU A 341 -2.96 10.12 -22.65
CA LEU A 341 -2.30 11.33 -22.12
C LEU A 341 -2.81 11.76 -20.73
N ASP A 342 -4.06 11.49 -20.41
CA ASP A 342 -4.70 11.79 -19.11
C ASP A 342 -4.62 10.54 -18.24
N ILE A 343 -3.56 10.44 -17.44
CA ILE A 343 -3.28 9.28 -16.58
C ILE A 343 -3.86 9.49 -15.18
N ARG A 344 -4.53 8.46 -14.66
CA ARG A 344 -5.03 8.41 -13.29
C ARG A 344 -4.44 7.21 -12.58
N VAL A 345 -3.73 7.48 -11.50
CA VAL A 345 -3.13 6.45 -10.64
C VAL A 345 -3.75 6.55 -9.26
N GLY A 346 -4.27 5.42 -8.76
CA GLY A 346 -4.65 5.31 -7.36
C GLY A 346 -3.40 5.11 -6.50
N SER A 347 -3.36 5.73 -5.34
CA SER A 347 -2.28 5.53 -4.37
C SER A 347 -2.82 5.55 -2.94
N PRO A 348 -2.40 4.62 -2.07
CA PRO A 348 -2.81 4.62 -0.68
C PRO A 348 -2.04 5.66 0.11
N ILE A 349 -2.68 6.19 1.15
CA ILE A 349 -2.05 6.97 2.20
C ILE A 349 -2.40 6.36 3.55
N ALA A 350 -1.46 6.38 4.50
CA ALA A 350 -1.69 5.84 5.83
C ALA A 350 -2.80 6.60 6.60
N ASN A 351 -3.04 7.87 6.24
CA ASN A 351 -4.06 8.75 6.84
C ASN A 351 -3.95 8.85 8.36
N ARG A 352 -2.72 8.78 8.89
CA ARG A 352 -2.42 8.90 10.32
C ARG A 352 -1.70 10.23 10.58
N ASN A 353 -2.40 11.31 10.27
CA ASN A 353 -1.91 12.68 10.41
C ASN A 353 -2.06 13.25 11.84
N ARG A 354 -2.47 12.42 12.81
CA ARG A 354 -2.64 12.76 14.23
C ARG A 354 -1.91 11.79 15.13
N VAL A 355 -1.20 12.30 16.13
CA VAL A 355 -0.39 11.50 17.06
C VAL A 355 -1.25 10.48 17.83
N GLU A 356 -2.51 10.85 18.15
CA GLU A 356 -3.43 10.03 18.93
C GLU A 356 -3.76 8.70 18.24
N ILE A 357 -3.74 8.66 16.89
CA ILE A 357 -4.08 7.45 16.12
C ILE A 357 -2.86 6.68 15.60
N GLU A 358 -1.65 7.21 15.78
CA GLU A 358 -0.43 6.56 15.26
C GLU A 358 -0.22 5.15 15.83
N LYS A 359 -0.63 4.90 17.09
CA LYS A 359 -0.46 3.61 17.79
C LYS A 359 -1.70 2.72 17.80
N LEU A 360 -2.75 3.07 17.07
CA LEU A 360 -3.97 2.27 17.03
C LEU A 360 -3.92 1.22 15.93
N ILE A 361 -4.40 0.02 16.20
CA ILE A 361 -4.78 -0.93 15.17
C ILE A 361 -6.19 -0.57 14.66
N GLY A 362 -6.35 -0.50 13.33
CA GLY A 362 -7.62 -0.16 12.69
C GLY A 362 -7.46 0.08 11.19
N PHE A 363 -8.55 0.38 10.51
CA PHE A 363 -8.57 0.64 9.07
C PHE A 363 -8.60 2.15 8.78
N PHE A 364 -7.43 2.78 8.76
CA PHE A 364 -7.26 4.23 8.57
C PHE A 364 -6.94 4.61 7.12
N VAL A 365 -6.38 3.67 6.35
CA VAL A 365 -5.91 3.93 4.99
C VAL A 365 -6.97 4.63 4.13
N ASN A 366 -6.56 5.67 3.41
CA ASN A 366 -7.38 6.31 2.40
C ASN A 366 -6.71 6.17 1.02
N THR A 367 -7.48 6.39 -0.03
CA THR A 367 -7.02 6.32 -1.42
C THR A 367 -7.05 7.71 -2.04
N LEU A 368 -5.94 8.13 -2.61
CA LEU A 368 -5.86 9.34 -3.44
C LEU A 368 -5.87 8.94 -4.92
N VAL A 369 -6.52 9.75 -5.75
CA VAL A 369 -6.51 9.59 -7.21
C VAL A 369 -5.64 10.69 -7.80
N LEU A 370 -4.42 10.33 -8.17
CA LEU A 370 -3.44 11.26 -8.74
C LEU A 370 -3.66 11.32 -10.26
N ARG A 371 -4.15 12.48 -10.75
CA ARG A 371 -4.41 12.71 -12.17
C ARG A 371 -3.37 13.64 -12.74
N ILE A 372 -2.63 13.15 -13.74
CA ILE A 372 -1.62 13.92 -14.46
C ILE A 372 -1.95 14.04 -15.93
N ASP A 373 -1.72 15.22 -16.50
CA ASP A 373 -1.79 15.50 -17.93
C ASP A 373 -0.39 15.43 -18.54
N LEU A 374 -0.19 14.53 -19.49
CA LEU A 374 1.06 14.30 -20.22
C LEU A 374 1.08 15.01 -21.60
N SER A 375 0.07 15.82 -21.89
CA SER A 375 -0.02 16.54 -23.17
C SER A 375 1.09 17.58 -23.35
N GLY A 376 1.36 17.96 -24.61
CA GLY A 376 2.35 18.97 -24.96
C GLY A 376 3.79 18.47 -25.08
N ASN A 377 4.01 17.15 -25.11
CA ASN A 377 5.34 16.53 -25.19
C ASN A 377 6.33 17.08 -24.16
N PRO A 378 5.99 17.03 -22.84
CA PRO A 378 6.84 17.57 -21.80
C PRO A 378 8.17 16.82 -21.67
N SER A 379 9.18 17.49 -21.11
CA SER A 379 10.38 16.81 -20.61
C SER A 379 10.07 16.08 -19.30
N PHE A 380 10.91 15.14 -18.92
CA PHE A 380 10.73 14.46 -17.64
C PHE A 380 10.80 15.44 -16.44
N ARG A 381 11.66 16.46 -16.51
CA ARG A 381 11.69 17.55 -15.52
C ARG A 381 10.36 18.30 -15.41
N GLU A 382 9.73 18.62 -16.51
CA GLU A 382 8.40 19.24 -16.52
C GLU A 382 7.34 18.30 -15.92
N LEU A 383 7.46 16.97 -16.17
CA LEU A 383 6.59 15.96 -15.56
C LEU A 383 6.81 15.85 -14.05
N LEU A 384 8.06 15.91 -13.58
CA LEU A 384 8.34 15.95 -12.14
C LEU A 384 7.67 17.15 -11.45
N ALA A 385 7.71 18.31 -12.08
CA ALA A 385 7.03 19.50 -11.57
C ALA A 385 5.49 19.31 -11.52
N ARG A 386 4.89 18.72 -12.57
CA ARG A 386 3.45 18.39 -12.60
C ARG A 386 3.10 17.36 -11.54
N SER A 387 3.86 16.26 -11.42
CA SER A 387 3.64 15.20 -10.43
C SER A 387 3.75 15.77 -9.01
N ARG A 388 4.74 16.64 -8.73
CA ARG A 388 4.86 17.35 -7.47
C ARG A 388 3.61 18.18 -7.15
N GLN A 389 3.15 18.99 -8.10
CA GLN A 389 1.97 19.83 -7.90
C GLN A 389 0.74 18.97 -7.60
N VAL A 390 0.47 17.94 -8.42
CA VAL A 390 -0.68 17.02 -8.25
C VAL A 390 -0.64 16.34 -6.89
N THR A 391 0.53 15.85 -6.49
CA THR A 391 0.70 15.14 -5.21
C THR A 391 0.47 16.06 -4.01
N LEU A 392 1.05 17.26 -4.02
CA LEU A 392 0.88 18.23 -2.92
C LEU A 392 -0.56 18.72 -2.79
N GLU A 393 -1.23 18.99 -3.92
CA GLU A 393 -2.65 19.36 -3.92
C GLU A 393 -3.53 18.22 -3.38
N ALA A 394 -3.23 16.97 -3.78
CA ALA A 394 -3.96 15.80 -3.28
C ALA A 394 -3.76 15.60 -1.76
N TYR A 395 -2.55 15.81 -1.24
CA TYR A 395 -2.26 15.75 0.19
C TYR A 395 -2.98 16.86 0.99
N ALA A 396 -3.10 18.06 0.43
CA ALA A 396 -3.87 19.13 1.06
C ALA A 396 -5.39 18.80 1.15
N HIS A 397 -5.86 17.82 0.37
CA HIS A 397 -7.27 17.40 0.33
C HIS A 397 -7.43 15.90 0.61
N GLN A 398 -6.52 15.33 1.41
CA GLN A 398 -6.49 13.89 1.71
C GLN A 398 -7.55 13.43 2.72
N ASP A 399 -8.19 14.35 3.41
CA ASP A 399 -9.15 14.03 4.45
C ASP A 399 -10.51 13.54 3.90
N LEU A 400 -10.79 13.77 2.61
CA LEU A 400 -11.99 13.22 1.97
C LEU A 400 -11.83 11.71 1.80
N PRO A 401 -12.69 10.89 2.43
CA PRO A 401 -12.70 9.46 2.18
C PRO A 401 -13.00 9.16 0.72
N PHE A 402 -12.24 8.22 0.15
CA PHE A 402 -12.41 7.79 -1.25
C PHE A 402 -13.86 7.38 -1.57
N GLU A 403 -14.53 6.78 -0.60
CA GLU A 403 -15.93 6.35 -0.70
C GLU A 403 -16.87 7.51 -0.96
N LYS A 404 -16.66 8.62 -0.23
CA LYS A 404 -17.45 9.85 -0.42
C LYS A 404 -17.18 10.47 -1.79
N LEU A 405 -15.96 10.38 -2.27
CA LEU A 405 -15.61 10.84 -3.60
C LEU A 405 -16.31 10.01 -4.69
N VAL A 406 -16.33 8.68 -4.55
CA VAL A 406 -17.04 7.77 -5.47
C VAL A 406 -18.55 8.00 -5.44
N GLU A 407 -19.12 8.17 -4.24
CA GLU A 407 -20.55 8.49 -4.07
C GLU A 407 -20.93 9.77 -4.81
N GLU A 408 -20.09 10.79 -4.71
CA GLU A 408 -20.37 12.13 -5.25
C GLU A 408 -20.14 12.25 -6.76
N LEU A 409 -19.10 11.60 -7.29
CA LEU A 409 -18.80 11.61 -8.72
C LEU A 409 -19.67 10.63 -9.53
N GLN A 410 -20.32 9.68 -8.87
CA GLN A 410 -21.20 8.68 -9.48
C GLN A 410 -20.64 8.08 -10.79
N PRO A 411 -19.39 7.61 -10.82
CA PRO A 411 -18.81 7.05 -12.04
C PRO A 411 -19.61 5.83 -12.50
N GLN A 412 -19.56 5.52 -13.81
CA GLN A 412 -20.19 4.30 -14.34
C GLN A 412 -19.66 3.10 -13.55
N ARG A 413 -20.57 2.40 -12.87
CA ARG A 413 -20.22 1.27 -12.01
C ARG A 413 -19.90 0.06 -12.88
N SER A 414 -18.69 -0.46 -12.76
CA SER A 414 -18.31 -1.81 -13.17
C SER A 414 -18.05 -2.61 -11.89
N LEU A 415 -18.58 -3.81 -11.78
CA LEU A 415 -18.37 -4.66 -10.60
C LEU A 415 -16.88 -5.06 -10.45
N ASN A 416 -16.14 -5.08 -11.56
CA ASN A 416 -14.79 -5.64 -11.62
C ASN A 416 -13.67 -4.61 -11.75
N ASN A 417 -13.98 -3.31 -11.87
CA ASN A 417 -12.99 -2.25 -12.05
C ASN A 417 -13.15 -1.15 -11.01
N HIS A 418 -12.02 -0.62 -10.54
CA HIS A 418 -12.05 0.59 -9.71
C HIS A 418 -12.63 1.75 -10.51
N PRO A 419 -13.61 2.48 -9.95
CA PRO A 419 -14.42 3.41 -10.74
C PRO A 419 -13.65 4.65 -11.21
N LEU A 420 -12.54 5.03 -10.55
CA LEU A 420 -11.83 6.27 -10.82
C LEU A 420 -10.41 6.08 -11.35
N TYR A 421 -9.83 4.88 -11.25
CA TYR A 421 -8.48 4.54 -11.70
C TYR A 421 -8.38 3.04 -12.04
N GLN A 422 -7.36 2.65 -12.82
CA GLN A 422 -7.09 1.26 -13.20
C GLN A 422 -5.66 0.83 -12.82
N ALA A 423 -4.76 1.78 -12.71
CA ALA A 423 -3.41 1.56 -12.23
C ALA A 423 -3.26 2.01 -10.77
N TRP A 424 -2.48 1.26 -10.00
CA TRP A 424 -2.21 1.52 -8.59
C TRP A 424 -0.71 1.63 -8.35
N PHE A 425 -0.28 2.62 -7.57
CA PHE A 425 1.11 2.82 -7.21
C PHE A 425 1.30 2.92 -5.71
N VAL A 426 2.24 2.14 -5.19
CA VAL A 426 2.63 2.14 -3.78
C VAL A 426 4.14 2.30 -3.67
N LEU A 427 4.58 3.28 -2.91
CA LEU A 427 5.93 3.28 -2.35
C LEU A 427 5.80 2.96 -0.87
N ASP A 428 6.14 1.73 -0.50
CA ASP A 428 6.08 1.30 0.88
C ASP A 428 7.29 1.85 1.64
N ASN A 429 7.02 2.77 2.53
CA ASN A 429 7.97 3.37 3.45
C ASN A 429 7.68 3.00 4.92
N ASN A 430 6.78 2.04 5.16
CA ASN A 430 6.51 1.56 6.50
C ASN A 430 7.73 0.81 7.01
N PRO A 431 8.38 1.27 8.08
CA PRO A 431 9.45 0.52 8.69
C PRO A 431 8.86 -0.75 9.29
N MET A 432 9.04 -1.89 8.57
CA MET A 432 8.77 -3.17 9.23
C MET A 432 9.78 -3.33 10.36
N PRO A 433 9.33 -3.44 11.61
CA PRO A 433 10.23 -3.64 12.73
C PRO A 433 11.04 -4.91 12.51
N GLN A 434 12.31 -4.89 12.90
CA GLN A 434 13.13 -6.10 12.85
C GLN A 434 12.50 -7.17 13.74
N LEU A 435 12.05 -8.25 13.12
CA LEU A 435 11.52 -9.42 13.81
C LEU A 435 12.67 -10.17 14.49
N GLN A 436 13.06 -9.72 15.68
CA GLN A 436 14.03 -10.42 16.53
C GLN A 436 13.32 -10.91 17.77
N LEU A 437 13.12 -12.21 17.86
CA LEU A 437 12.55 -12.87 19.05
C LEU A 437 13.65 -13.67 19.78
N PRO A 438 13.55 -13.80 21.12
CA PRO A 438 14.47 -14.62 21.88
C PRO A 438 14.45 -16.07 21.38
N ASP A 439 15.62 -16.64 21.12
CA ASP A 439 15.81 -18.04 20.70
C ASP A 439 15.09 -18.47 19.41
N LEU A 440 14.63 -17.51 18.59
CA LEU A 440 13.90 -17.76 17.36
C LEU A 440 14.51 -16.99 16.18
N ILE A 441 14.68 -17.68 15.06
CA ILE A 441 15.00 -17.09 13.74
C ILE A 441 13.69 -17.01 12.95
N LEU A 442 13.37 -15.82 12.48
CA LEU A 442 12.16 -15.57 11.71
C LEU A 442 12.53 -15.27 10.25
N THR A 443 11.87 -15.98 9.34
CA THR A 443 12.00 -15.73 7.89
C THR A 443 10.62 -15.60 7.26
N PRO A 444 10.40 -14.57 6.41
CA PRO A 444 9.16 -14.46 5.65
C PRO A 444 8.92 -15.75 4.85
N PHE A 445 7.67 -16.20 4.80
CA PHE A 445 7.24 -17.32 3.99
C PHE A 445 6.25 -16.82 2.94
N GLU A 446 6.52 -17.09 1.66
CA GLU A 446 5.68 -16.62 0.56
C GLU A 446 4.34 -17.34 0.54
N ILE A 447 3.25 -16.58 0.46
CA ILE A 447 1.89 -17.09 0.25
C ILE A 447 1.55 -16.85 -1.22
N GLU A 448 1.23 -17.90 -1.94
CA GLU A 448 0.69 -17.78 -3.30
C GLU A 448 -0.74 -17.21 -3.24
N THR A 449 -0.88 -15.89 -3.25
CA THR A 449 -2.19 -15.24 -3.40
C THR A 449 -2.57 -15.25 -4.87
N ARG A 450 -3.73 -15.82 -5.20
CA ARG A 450 -4.24 -15.87 -6.59
C ARG A 450 -5.23 -14.75 -6.90
N THR A 451 -5.64 -13.98 -5.89
CA THR A 451 -6.66 -12.94 -6.02
C THR A 451 -6.01 -11.57 -5.96
N VAL A 452 -6.24 -10.76 -6.99
CA VAL A 452 -5.72 -9.38 -7.08
C VAL A 452 -6.87 -8.40 -7.26
N ARG A 453 -6.70 -7.19 -6.73
CA ARG A 453 -7.75 -6.15 -6.73
C ARG A 453 -7.63 -5.19 -7.91
N HIS A 454 -6.41 -4.85 -8.27
CA HIS A 454 -6.12 -3.84 -9.29
C HIS A 454 -5.83 -4.48 -10.63
N ASP A 455 -6.13 -3.78 -11.73
CA ASP A 455 -5.79 -4.28 -13.06
C ASP A 455 -4.28 -4.37 -13.23
N LEU A 456 -3.56 -3.33 -12.76
CA LEU A 456 -2.11 -3.27 -12.68
C LEU A 456 -1.69 -2.49 -11.43
N LEU A 457 -0.83 -3.08 -10.62
CA LEU A 457 -0.25 -2.47 -9.43
C LEU A 457 1.28 -2.48 -9.56
N LEU A 458 1.91 -1.36 -9.26
CA LEU A 458 3.36 -1.26 -9.02
C LEU A 458 3.59 -0.94 -7.55
N SER A 459 4.18 -1.88 -6.82
CA SER A 459 4.63 -1.69 -5.43
C SER A 459 6.15 -1.64 -5.39
N MET A 460 6.69 -0.68 -4.65
CA MET A 460 8.13 -0.49 -4.50
C MET A 460 8.50 -0.18 -3.06
N TRP A 461 9.70 -0.55 -2.64
CA TRP A 461 10.25 -0.26 -1.29
C TRP A 461 11.76 -0.15 -1.32
N GLU A 462 12.31 0.52 -0.33
CA GLU A 462 13.74 0.71 -0.15
C GLU A 462 14.38 -0.46 0.59
N THR A 463 15.55 -0.92 0.11
CA THR A 463 16.37 -1.92 0.79
C THR A 463 17.84 -1.49 0.82
N SER A 464 18.66 -2.19 1.60
CA SER A 464 20.13 -1.99 1.58
C SER A 464 20.77 -2.32 0.22
N ALA A 465 20.13 -3.15 -0.60
CA ALA A 465 20.59 -3.55 -1.92
C ALA A 465 20.13 -2.61 -3.06
N GLY A 466 19.26 -1.63 -2.75
CA GLY A 466 18.64 -0.73 -3.71
C GLY A 466 17.12 -0.72 -3.58
N ILE A 467 16.44 -0.10 -4.53
CA ILE A 467 14.98 -0.08 -4.58
C ILE A 467 14.49 -1.38 -5.21
N GLN A 468 13.63 -2.08 -4.49
CA GLN A 468 12.94 -3.27 -4.98
C GLN A 468 11.49 -2.95 -5.30
N GLY A 469 10.89 -3.82 -6.12
CA GLY A 469 9.47 -3.69 -6.42
C GLY A 469 8.92 -4.92 -7.11
N TYR A 470 7.59 -4.95 -7.24
CA TYR A 470 6.90 -5.93 -8.06
C TYR A 470 5.74 -5.29 -8.81
N PHE A 471 5.42 -5.88 -9.97
CA PHE A 471 4.14 -5.68 -10.63
C PHE A 471 3.19 -6.81 -10.24
N GLU A 472 2.02 -6.44 -9.71
CA GLU A 472 0.86 -7.33 -9.54
C GLU A 472 -0.15 -7.00 -10.64
N TYR A 473 -0.76 -8.02 -11.24
CA TYR A 473 -1.61 -7.84 -12.41
C TYR A 473 -2.67 -8.91 -12.55
N LYS A 474 -3.81 -8.56 -13.15
CA LYS A 474 -4.85 -9.51 -13.55
C LYS A 474 -4.41 -10.32 -14.76
N THR A 475 -4.41 -11.66 -14.64
CA THR A 475 -3.89 -12.57 -15.67
C THR A 475 -4.75 -12.62 -16.95
N HIS A 476 -6.00 -12.16 -16.88
CA HIS A 476 -6.85 -12.02 -18.07
C HIS A 476 -6.58 -10.73 -18.88
N LEU A 477 -5.89 -9.74 -18.28
CA LEU A 477 -5.49 -8.49 -18.93
C LEU A 477 -4.06 -8.51 -19.44
N PHE A 478 -3.16 -9.18 -18.70
CA PHE A 478 -1.73 -9.21 -18.99
C PHE A 478 -1.19 -10.64 -19.01
N ASP A 479 -0.36 -10.93 -19.99
CA ASP A 479 0.47 -12.14 -20.00
C ASP A 479 1.85 -11.89 -19.38
N LYS A 480 2.54 -12.97 -19.02
CA LYS A 480 3.88 -12.90 -18.45
C LYS A 480 4.86 -12.12 -19.33
N PRO A 481 4.95 -12.34 -20.67
CA PRO A 481 5.83 -11.57 -21.53
C PRO A 481 5.57 -10.06 -21.51
N SER A 482 4.31 -9.64 -21.46
CA SER A 482 3.96 -8.21 -21.35
C SER A 482 4.44 -7.60 -20.05
N ILE A 483 4.34 -8.32 -18.93
CA ILE A 483 4.85 -7.83 -17.64
C ILE A 483 6.38 -7.75 -17.62
N TYR A 484 7.07 -8.74 -18.19
CA TYR A 484 8.53 -8.66 -18.33
C TYR A 484 8.95 -7.41 -19.13
N ARG A 485 8.24 -7.12 -20.22
CA ARG A 485 8.46 -5.92 -21.02
C ARG A 485 8.16 -4.64 -20.24
N LEU A 486 7.09 -4.59 -19.44
CA LEU A 486 6.79 -3.45 -18.58
C LEU A 486 7.93 -3.18 -17.58
N ILE A 487 8.46 -4.22 -16.95
CA ILE A 487 9.61 -4.10 -16.02
C ILE A 487 10.83 -3.55 -16.73
N GLU A 488 11.19 -4.11 -17.89
CA GLU A 488 12.33 -3.69 -18.69
C GLU A 488 12.18 -2.24 -19.15
N HIS A 489 11.02 -1.88 -19.68
CA HIS A 489 10.72 -0.49 -20.07
C HIS A 489 10.80 0.47 -18.89
N PHE A 490 10.27 0.11 -17.72
CA PHE A 490 10.36 0.91 -16.50
C PHE A 490 11.81 1.17 -16.09
N GLN A 491 12.66 0.13 -16.10
CA GLN A 491 14.09 0.24 -15.80
C GLN A 491 14.82 1.13 -16.82
N VAL A 492 14.51 1.00 -18.11
CA VAL A 492 15.07 1.84 -19.18
C VAL A 492 14.63 3.29 -19.03
N ILE A 493 13.34 3.56 -18.75
CA ILE A 493 12.85 4.91 -18.49
C ILE A 493 13.67 5.53 -17.36
N ILE A 494 13.77 4.86 -16.22
CA ILE A 494 14.51 5.38 -15.06
C ILE A 494 15.98 5.64 -15.41
N GLN A 495 16.66 4.72 -16.10
CA GLN A 495 18.06 4.92 -16.51
C GLN A 495 18.27 6.18 -17.35
N HIS A 496 17.35 6.45 -18.28
CA HIS A 496 17.48 7.61 -19.18
C HIS A 496 17.09 8.92 -18.51
N VAL A 497 16.04 8.92 -17.69
CA VAL A 497 15.59 10.15 -17.04
C VAL A 497 16.55 10.62 -15.93
N VAL A 498 17.24 9.71 -15.24
CA VAL A 498 18.29 10.09 -14.28
C VAL A 498 19.54 10.62 -14.96
N ALA A 499 19.86 10.13 -16.17
CA ALA A 499 21.01 10.61 -16.96
C ALA A 499 20.71 11.93 -17.69
N LYS A 500 19.48 12.12 -18.19
CA LYS A 500 19.03 13.28 -19.00
C LYS A 500 17.61 13.67 -18.60
N PRO A 501 17.40 14.43 -17.50
CA PRO A 501 16.04 14.84 -17.08
C PRO A 501 15.28 15.70 -18.09
N GLU A 502 16.00 16.35 -19.03
CA GLU A 502 15.41 17.12 -20.14
C GLU A 502 14.88 16.26 -21.28
N ILE A 503 15.02 14.93 -21.22
CA ILE A 503 14.49 14.04 -22.25
C ILE A 503 12.99 14.25 -22.41
N LYS A 504 12.53 14.43 -23.66
CA LYS A 504 11.12 14.63 -23.99
C LYS A 504 10.37 13.29 -23.98
N LEU A 505 9.09 13.36 -23.66
CA LEU A 505 8.22 12.18 -23.59
C LEU A 505 8.25 11.39 -24.92
N GLN A 506 8.25 12.06 -26.06
CA GLN A 506 8.30 11.41 -27.37
C GLN A 506 9.66 10.73 -27.62
N GLU A 507 10.78 11.31 -27.17
CA GLU A 507 12.10 10.67 -27.27
C GLU A 507 12.11 9.35 -26.49
N ILE A 508 11.44 9.30 -25.31
CA ILE A 508 11.32 8.06 -24.52
C ILE A 508 10.51 7.01 -25.29
N VAL A 509 9.40 7.39 -25.91
CA VAL A 509 8.58 6.47 -26.73
C VAL A 509 9.39 5.90 -27.89
N GLU A 510 10.14 6.74 -28.60
CA GLU A 510 10.99 6.33 -29.72
C GLU A 510 12.08 5.35 -29.26
N LEU A 511 12.72 5.63 -28.13
CA LEU A 511 13.72 4.77 -27.53
C LEU A 511 13.15 3.38 -27.20
N LEU A 512 12.01 3.31 -26.50
CA LEU A 512 11.38 2.04 -26.14
C LEU A 512 10.93 1.26 -27.37
N ASN A 513 10.39 1.94 -28.39
CA ASN A 513 10.03 1.32 -29.67
C ASN A 513 11.26 0.75 -30.41
N GLN A 514 12.40 1.42 -30.31
CA GLN A 514 13.65 0.91 -30.89
C GLN A 514 14.09 -0.38 -30.18
N ILE A 515 14.10 -0.38 -28.85
CA ILE A 515 14.44 -1.56 -28.05
C ILE A 515 13.53 -2.74 -28.39
N ASP A 516 12.23 -2.53 -28.47
CA ASP A 516 11.26 -3.55 -28.85
C ASP A 516 11.54 -4.13 -30.24
N ARG A 517 11.87 -3.29 -31.23
CA ARG A 517 12.23 -3.75 -32.59
C ARG A 517 13.51 -4.60 -32.59
N GLU A 518 14.53 -4.17 -31.87
CA GLU A 518 15.80 -4.89 -31.75
C GLU A 518 15.59 -6.28 -31.10
N GLN A 519 14.80 -6.34 -30.03
CA GLN A 519 14.48 -7.60 -29.38
C GLN A 519 13.66 -8.55 -30.26
N GLN A 520 12.68 -8.02 -31.01
CA GLN A 520 11.91 -8.80 -31.98
C GLN A 520 12.82 -9.37 -33.07
N GLN A 521 13.77 -8.57 -33.58
CA GLN A 521 14.72 -9.02 -34.59
C GLN A 521 15.65 -10.14 -34.05
N ILE A 522 16.15 -10.00 -32.82
CA ILE A 522 16.95 -11.02 -32.16
C ILE A 522 16.15 -12.33 -31.98
N LYS A 523 14.91 -12.25 -31.51
CA LYS A 523 14.03 -13.42 -31.36
C LYS A 523 13.81 -14.13 -32.71
N LYS A 524 13.55 -13.35 -33.78
CA LYS A 524 13.36 -13.87 -35.14
C LYS A 524 14.63 -14.57 -35.64
N ASN A 525 15.79 -13.98 -35.45
CA ASN A 525 17.07 -14.54 -35.86
C ASN A 525 17.37 -15.85 -35.12
N ASN A 526 17.10 -15.89 -33.78
CA ASN A 526 17.31 -17.09 -32.98
C ASN A 526 16.36 -18.23 -33.38
N LEU A 527 15.09 -17.92 -33.71
CA LEU A 527 14.11 -18.89 -34.19
C LEU A 527 14.61 -19.51 -35.52
N GLN A 528 14.99 -18.65 -36.48
CA GLN A 528 15.52 -19.09 -37.76
C GLN A 528 16.82 -19.94 -37.62
N ALA A 529 17.71 -19.57 -36.70
CA ALA A 529 18.90 -20.36 -36.41
C ALA A 529 18.55 -21.75 -35.85
N THR A 530 17.60 -21.80 -34.92
CA THR A 530 17.10 -23.04 -34.32
C THR A 530 16.43 -23.96 -35.37
N GLU A 531 15.62 -23.40 -36.26
CA GLU A 531 14.99 -24.14 -37.36
C GLU A 531 16.03 -24.69 -38.35
N ARG A 532 17.04 -23.88 -38.73
CA ARG A 532 18.14 -24.32 -39.58
C ARG A 532 18.93 -25.48 -38.93
N GLN A 533 19.16 -25.40 -37.63
CA GLN A 533 19.86 -26.44 -36.88
C GLN A 533 19.03 -27.74 -36.84
N LYS A 534 17.70 -27.66 -36.60
CA LYS A 534 16.80 -28.82 -36.66
C LYS A 534 16.77 -29.46 -38.05
N LEU A 535 16.71 -28.67 -39.12
CA LEU A 535 16.76 -29.14 -40.51
C LEU A 535 18.11 -29.84 -40.84
N THR A 536 19.21 -29.29 -40.33
CA THR A 536 20.56 -29.89 -40.54
C THR A 536 20.68 -31.23 -39.81
N ILE A 537 20.12 -31.34 -38.58
CA ILE A 537 20.09 -32.59 -37.81
C ILE A 537 19.20 -33.63 -38.52
N ALA A 538 18.03 -33.22 -39.01
CA ALA A 538 17.13 -34.11 -39.75
C ALA A 538 17.77 -34.63 -41.04
N LYS A 539 18.45 -33.76 -41.82
CA LYS A 539 19.23 -34.19 -43.01
C LYS A 539 20.34 -35.18 -42.68
N ARG A 540 21.11 -34.94 -41.60
CA ARG A 540 22.15 -35.88 -41.14
C ARG A 540 21.59 -37.23 -40.70
N ARG A 541 20.42 -37.28 -40.09
CA ARG A 541 19.72 -38.54 -39.73
C ARG A 541 19.21 -39.29 -40.97
N ALA A 542 18.65 -38.56 -41.94
CA ALA A 542 18.21 -39.19 -43.19
C ALA A 542 19.33 -39.82 -44.01
N VAL A 543 20.52 -39.19 -44.05
CA VAL A 543 21.73 -39.72 -44.73
C VAL A 543 22.35 -40.90 -43.98
N ARG A 544 22.11 -41.09 -42.69
CA ARG A 544 22.62 -42.26 -41.95
C ARG A 544 21.71 -43.50 -42.04
N ASN A 545 20.51 -43.35 -42.55
CA ASN A 545 19.55 -44.43 -42.69
C ASN A 545 19.44 -44.92 -44.14
N ILE A 546 20.32 -44.46 -45.05
CA ILE A 546 20.58 -44.98 -46.39
C ILE A 546 21.94 -45.70 -46.37
#